data_57df287f522a871c0cd849a208e5d6af
#
_entry.id   57df287f522a871c0cd849a208e5d6af
#
_cell.length_a   1.000
_cell.length_b   1.000
_cell.length_c   1.000
_cell.angle_alpha   90.00
_cell.angle_beta   90.00
_cell.angle_gamma   90.00
#
_symmetry.space_group_name_H-M   'P 1'
#
loop_
_entity.id
_entity.type
_entity.pdbx_description
1 polymer ?
#
loop_
_entity_poly.entity_id
_entity_poly.type
_entity_poly.pdbx_seq_one_letter_code
_entity_poly.pdbx_strand_id
1 'polypeptide(L)'
;ASPQPADDPDVLKGKAGSFYAIKDYFDVCPDYALDPAQRLSEFSALVERIHDAGMKVIIDFVPNHVARTYDSDIKPELNFGAEDDTSVFFSPQNNFFYLVDPPGQVLSLPELDHWPRPAGADGTLESENNDGNPPGDVPKATGNNQTSVTLTANDWYETIKLNYGYDFTTGESSFEPVPDTWRKMDEVLAYWQGLGVDGFRCDFAHWVPIEAWSYLLAAARERDGEVYFFAEAYESGDAPPGFSFGNMLKAGFNAIYDDGAYDTLKGIYCCGYWANDLETLLNSRDDYLAEHLLHYAENHDERRIASPVVAGENPDNSGFGSFQAGQPVAAALYLMGVGPILLYNGQEVGEPATGAEGFSGDDGRTTIFDYWTMPYLADWVNNYQYDGGGLDAGRRELRQWYADLIALAQKPGFATGNFYSLQFLNKDNWRYSSGRYVYSFLRYDAATGDNWLVVVNFSNGSHGFDMKIAEEAITFMGYSIEDGEIVCQDAFDADKAPLRVESKYVQNKGIALTLSPYEVEVYRLTWEK
;
A
#
# COMPACT_ATOMS: atom_id res chain seq x y z
N ALA A 1 -8.52 -29.29 11.80
CA ALA A 1 -7.29 -28.66 12.31
C ALA A 1 -6.24 -28.73 11.22
N SER A 2 -5.53 -27.66 10.97
CA SER A 2 -4.34 -27.71 10.12
C SER A 2 -3.37 -28.72 10.73
N PRO A 3 -2.72 -29.57 9.95
CA PRO A 3 -1.64 -30.43 10.43
C PRO A 3 -0.34 -29.65 10.74
N GLN A 4 -0.31 -28.34 10.43
CA GLN A 4 0.83 -27.49 10.71
C GLN A 4 1.19 -27.50 12.20
N PRO A 5 2.47 -27.63 12.59
CA PRO A 5 2.88 -27.55 13.98
C PRO A 5 2.51 -26.18 14.57
N ALA A 6 2.18 -26.16 15.86
CA ALA A 6 2.05 -24.90 16.59
C ALA A 6 3.39 -24.16 16.57
N ASP A 7 3.34 -22.83 16.47
CA ASP A 7 4.53 -22.03 16.66
C ASP A 7 5.03 -22.14 18.10
N ASP A 8 6.34 -21.98 18.27
CA ASP A 8 6.90 -21.76 19.59
C ASP A 8 6.28 -20.49 20.18
N PRO A 9 5.77 -20.51 21.42
CA PRO A 9 5.14 -19.35 22.02
C PRO A 9 6.08 -18.13 22.14
N ASP A 10 7.40 -18.33 22.11
CA ASP A 10 8.37 -17.25 22.14
C ASP A 10 8.45 -16.45 20.84
N VAL A 11 8.03 -17.03 19.71
CA VAL A 11 8.13 -16.42 18.38
C VAL A 11 6.94 -15.52 18.06
N LEU A 12 5.78 -15.79 18.64
CA LEU A 12 4.53 -15.11 18.27
C LEU A 12 4.46 -13.66 18.77
N LYS A 13 4.17 -12.74 17.87
CA LYS A 13 3.70 -11.38 18.20
C LYS A 13 2.17 -11.41 18.33
N GLY A 14 1.65 -10.94 19.46
CA GLY A 14 0.22 -10.98 19.72
C GLY A 14 -0.33 -12.41 19.86
N LYS A 15 -1.62 -12.58 19.57
CA LYS A 15 -2.32 -13.89 19.65
C LYS A 15 -2.37 -14.62 18.32
N ALA A 16 -2.35 -13.89 17.23
CA ALA A 16 -2.46 -14.45 15.89
C ALA A 16 -1.09 -14.76 15.28
N GLY A 17 -0.02 -14.09 15.75
CA GLY A 17 1.25 -14.03 15.06
C GLY A 17 1.18 -13.13 13.83
N SER A 18 2.30 -12.89 13.16
CA SER A 18 2.33 -12.09 11.94
C SER A 18 1.63 -12.80 10.79
N PHE A 19 0.67 -12.14 10.14
CA PHE A 19 0.05 -12.64 8.91
C PHE A 19 1.05 -12.72 7.75
N TYR A 20 2.17 -12.00 7.84
CA TYR A 20 3.27 -12.03 6.88
C TYR A 20 4.34 -13.08 7.20
N ALA A 21 4.23 -13.82 8.31
CA ALA A 21 5.03 -15.01 8.57
C ALA A 21 4.38 -16.22 7.90
N ILE A 22 4.67 -16.42 6.61
CA ILE A 22 4.03 -17.47 5.80
C ILE A 22 4.51 -18.84 6.25
N LYS A 23 3.59 -19.69 6.70
CA LYS A 23 3.85 -21.07 7.15
C LYS A 23 3.77 -22.10 6.03
N ASP A 24 2.94 -21.84 5.02
CA ASP A 24 2.79 -22.64 3.81
C ASP A 24 2.33 -21.76 2.65
N TYR A 25 3.15 -21.66 1.60
CA TYR A 25 2.79 -20.88 0.40
C TYR A 25 1.69 -21.52 -0.45
N PHE A 26 1.34 -22.77 -0.20
CA PHE A 26 0.38 -23.54 -1.01
C PHE A 26 -0.96 -23.74 -0.31
N ASP A 27 -1.15 -23.12 0.86
CA ASP A 27 -2.36 -23.29 1.66
C ASP A 27 -2.99 -21.96 2.09
N VAL A 28 -4.23 -22.01 2.55
CA VAL A 28 -4.99 -20.90 3.11
C VAL A 28 -5.05 -21.04 4.63
N CYS A 29 -4.88 -19.92 5.35
CA CYS A 29 -5.01 -19.92 6.80
C CYS A 29 -6.40 -20.49 7.20
N PRO A 30 -6.42 -21.52 8.06
CA PRO A 30 -7.66 -22.18 8.49
C PRO A 30 -8.67 -21.24 9.14
N ASP A 31 -8.20 -20.15 9.77
CA ASP A 31 -9.04 -19.17 10.47
C ASP A 31 -9.90 -18.31 9.51
N TYR A 32 -9.58 -18.31 8.21
CA TYR A 32 -10.37 -17.61 7.19
C TYR A 32 -11.50 -18.46 6.60
N ALA A 33 -11.55 -19.75 6.93
CA ALA A 33 -12.57 -20.66 6.42
C ALA A 33 -13.70 -20.88 7.43
N LEU A 34 -14.92 -21.08 6.93
CA LEU A 34 -16.05 -21.54 7.75
C LEU A 34 -15.81 -22.98 8.23
N ASP A 35 -15.30 -23.83 7.35
CA ASP A 35 -14.80 -25.15 7.67
C ASP A 35 -13.30 -25.25 7.36
N PRO A 36 -12.43 -25.26 8.37
CA PRO A 36 -10.98 -25.34 8.17
C PRO A 36 -10.52 -26.48 7.27
N ALA A 37 -11.28 -27.60 7.24
CA ALA A 37 -10.96 -28.72 6.36
C ALA A 37 -11.28 -28.47 4.88
N GLN A 38 -12.11 -27.45 4.60
CA GLN A 38 -12.53 -27.07 3.26
C GLN A 38 -11.90 -25.75 2.79
N ARG A 39 -10.92 -25.19 3.50
CA ARG A 39 -10.35 -23.86 3.27
C ARG A 39 -9.95 -23.58 1.82
N LEU A 40 -9.30 -24.53 1.14
CA LEU A 40 -8.91 -24.37 -0.27
C LEU A 40 -10.12 -24.37 -1.22
N SER A 41 -11.13 -25.22 -0.95
CA SER A 41 -12.35 -25.22 -1.76
C SER A 41 -13.22 -23.99 -1.51
N GLU A 42 -13.23 -23.47 -0.28
CA GLU A 42 -13.90 -22.19 0.04
C GLU A 42 -13.19 -21.02 -0.62
N PHE A 43 -11.85 -21.02 -0.67
CA PHE A 43 -11.07 -20.02 -1.40
C PHE A 43 -11.37 -20.07 -2.91
N SER A 44 -11.36 -21.26 -3.52
CA SER A 44 -11.68 -21.39 -4.95
C SER A 44 -13.09 -20.89 -5.25
N ALA A 45 -14.07 -21.21 -4.39
CA ALA A 45 -15.44 -20.70 -4.53
C ALA A 45 -15.53 -19.18 -4.30
N LEU A 46 -14.63 -18.57 -3.50
CA LEU A 46 -14.53 -17.12 -3.37
C LEU A 46 -14.02 -16.49 -4.67
N VAL A 47 -12.96 -17.05 -5.27
CA VAL A 47 -12.41 -16.59 -6.56
C VAL A 47 -13.50 -16.62 -7.64
N GLU A 48 -14.25 -17.73 -7.76
CA GLU A 48 -15.37 -17.83 -8.70
C GLU A 48 -16.44 -16.73 -8.49
N ARG A 49 -16.85 -16.50 -7.23
CA ARG A 49 -17.84 -15.43 -6.93
C ARG A 49 -17.34 -14.03 -7.28
N ILE A 50 -16.04 -13.76 -7.07
CA ILE A 50 -15.43 -12.47 -7.42
C ILE A 50 -15.44 -12.30 -8.95
N HIS A 51 -15.06 -13.33 -9.70
CA HIS A 51 -15.10 -13.32 -11.17
C HIS A 51 -16.52 -13.17 -11.71
N ASP A 52 -17.51 -13.86 -11.14
CA ASP A 52 -18.93 -13.73 -11.49
C ASP A 52 -19.46 -12.30 -11.26
N ALA A 53 -18.88 -11.57 -10.30
CA ALA A 53 -19.18 -10.15 -10.07
C ALA A 53 -18.42 -9.20 -11.01
N GLY A 54 -17.60 -9.72 -11.94
CA GLY A 54 -16.82 -8.95 -12.90
C GLY A 54 -15.56 -8.29 -12.29
N MET A 55 -15.11 -8.78 -11.14
CA MET A 55 -13.90 -8.32 -10.45
C MET A 55 -12.74 -9.31 -10.63
N LYS A 56 -11.53 -8.88 -10.28
CA LYS A 56 -10.31 -9.65 -10.31
C LYS A 56 -9.82 -9.95 -8.88
N VAL A 57 -9.05 -11.02 -8.73
CA VAL A 57 -8.46 -11.44 -7.46
C VAL A 57 -6.96 -11.19 -7.49
N ILE A 58 -6.49 -10.38 -6.54
CA ILE A 58 -5.06 -10.18 -6.28
C ILE A 58 -4.80 -10.65 -4.85
N ILE A 59 -3.76 -11.45 -4.65
CA ILE A 59 -3.33 -11.89 -3.33
C ILE A 59 -1.94 -11.35 -2.98
N ASP A 60 -1.61 -11.30 -1.68
CA ASP A 60 -0.25 -11.02 -1.24
C ASP A 60 0.69 -12.16 -1.61
N PHE A 61 1.82 -11.82 -2.20
CA PHE A 61 2.97 -12.68 -2.41
C PHE A 61 4.13 -12.13 -1.60
N VAL A 62 4.60 -12.90 -0.61
CA VAL A 62 5.60 -12.49 0.39
C VAL A 62 6.95 -13.17 0.08
N PRO A 63 7.75 -12.68 -0.87
CA PRO A 63 8.94 -13.40 -1.32
C PRO A 63 10.17 -13.16 -0.46
N ASN A 64 10.20 -12.12 0.36
CA ASN A 64 11.38 -11.72 1.12
C ASN A 64 11.71 -12.69 2.27
N HIS A 65 10.70 -13.31 2.87
CA HIS A 65 10.83 -14.10 4.09
C HIS A 65 9.71 -15.13 4.23
N VAL A 66 9.91 -16.09 5.16
CA VAL A 66 8.91 -17.09 5.56
C VAL A 66 8.85 -17.19 7.09
N ALA A 67 7.84 -17.87 7.63
CA ALA A 67 7.80 -18.20 9.05
C ALA A 67 8.99 -19.11 9.45
N ARG A 68 9.42 -19.02 10.71
CA ARG A 68 10.48 -19.92 11.23
C ARG A 68 10.05 -21.39 11.22
N THR A 69 8.75 -21.63 11.31
CA THR A 69 8.14 -22.97 11.26
C THR A 69 7.56 -23.29 9.87
N TYR A 70 8.13 -22.67 8.80
CA TYR A 70 7.68 -22.97 7.44
C TYR A 70 7.79 -24.47 7.14
N ASP A 71 6.67 -25.08 6.79
CA ASP A 71 6.58 -26.47 6.33
C ASP A 71 5.30 -26.66 5.52
N SER A 72 5.44 -26.97 4.23
CA SER A 72 4.28 -27.24 3.38
C SER A 72 3.89 -28.71 3.46
N ASP A 73 2.65 -28.98 3.88
CA ASP A 73 2.05 -30.30 3.81
C ASP A 73 1.36 -30.55 2.44
N ILE A 74 1.10 -29.51 1.69
CA ILE A 74 0.52 -29.57 0.33
C ILE A 74 1.59 -29.91 -0.72
N LYS A 75 2.79 -29.31 -0.59
CA LYS A 75 3.93 -29.46 -1.51
C LYS A 75 5.24 -29.68 -0.75
N PRO A 76 5.36 -30.79 0.02
CA PRO A 76 6.54 -31.01 0.87
C PRO A 76 7.86 -31.11 0.09
N GLU A 77 7.79 -31.47 -1.20
CA GLU A 77 8.96 -31.48 -2.10
C GLU A 77 9.50 -30.08 -2.43
N LEU A 78 8.74 -29.03 -2.13
CA LEU A 78 9.13 -27.64 -2.35
C LEU A 78 9.51 -26.91 -1.05
N ASN A 79 9.62 -27.63 0.07
CA ASN A 79 10.05 -27.05 1.32
C ASN A 79 11.45 -26.42 1.20
N PHE A 80 11.62 -25.26 1.88
CA PHE A 80 12.88 -24.54 1.88
C PHE A 80 13.89 -25.17 2.86
N GLY A 81 15.18 -25.04 2.55
CA GLY A 81 16.28 -25.42 3.45
C GLY A 81 16.68 -26.91 3.44
N ALA A 82 15.93 -27.78 2.77
CA ALA A 82 16.19 -29.23 2.80
C ALA A 82 17.56 -29.65 2.22
N GLU A 83 18.04 -28.87 1.22
CA GLU A 83 19.30 -29.12 0.52
C GLU A 83 20.39 -28.09 0.87
N ASP A 84 20.15 -27.23 1.87
CA ASP A 84 21.04 -26.12 2.23
C ASP A 84 22.32 -26.63 2.90
N ASP A 85 23.45 -26.01 2.57
CA ASP A 85 24.69 -26.11 3.33
C ASP A 85 24.61 -25.23 4.58
N THR A 86 24.27 -25.84 5.71
CA THR A 86 24.12 -25.14 6.99
C THR A 86 25.46 -24.82 7.68
N SER A 87 26.60 -25.16 7.06
CA SER A 87 27.94 -24.89 7.61
C SER A 87 28.50 -23.50 7.21
N VAL A 88 27.80 -22.76 6.34
CA VAL A 88 28.20 -21.46 5.84
C VAL A 88 27.09 -20.43 6.03
N PHE A 89 27.45 -19.16 6.23
CA PHE A 89 26.46 -18.08 6.31
C PHE A 89 25.67 -17.92 5.00
N PHE A 90 26.37 -17.91 3.88
CA PHE A 90 25.81 -17.73 2.56
C PHE A 90 26.34 -18.79 1.59
N SER A 91 25.43 -19.32 0.79
CA SER A 91 25.72 -20.04 -0.45
C SER A 91 24.65 -19.68 -1.47
N PRO A 92 24.97 -19.42 -2.74
CA PRO A 92 23.98 -18.96 -3.73
C PRO A 92 22.81 -19.92 -3.96
N GLN A 93 22.97 -21.21 -3.64
CA GLN A 93 21.92 -22.23 -3.80
C GLN A 93 21.17 -22.53 -2.50
N ASN A 94 21.63 -22.01 -1.35
CA ASN A 94 20.87 -22.10 -0.10
C ASN A 94 19.60 -21.29 -0.17
N ASN A 95 18.55 -21.75 0.49
CA ASN A 95 17.31 -20.99 0.63
C ASN A 95 17.38 -19.95 1.76
N PHE A 96 18.28 -20.14 2.75
CA PHE A 96 18.42 -19.31 3.94
C PHE A 96 19.86 -18.84 4.19
N PHE A 97 20.02 -17.90 5.14
CA PHE A 97 21.29 -17.42 5.67
C PHE A 97 21.50 -17.97 7.08
N TYR A 98 22.58 -18.71 7.30
CA TYR A 98 22.84 -19.43 8.55
C TYR A 98 23.88 -18.73 9.42
N LEU A 99 23.53 -18.39 10.66
CA LEU A 99 24.39 -17.69 11.61
C LEU A 99 25.38 -18.69 12.28
N VAL A 100 26.40 -19.05 11.55
CA VAL A 100 27.35 -20.14 11.94
C VAL A 100 28.41 -19.69 12.94
N ASP A 101 28.74 -18.39 13.04
CA ASP A 101 29.79 -17.86 13.88
C ASP A 101 29.27 -16.88 14.94
N PRO A 102 29.69 -17.02 16.20
CA PRO A 102 30.43 -18.15 16.79
C PRO A 102 29.54 -19.39 16.98
N PRO A 103 30.12 -20.61 17.03
CA PRO A 103 29.37 -21.84 17.34
C PRO A 103 28.70 -21.77 18.72
N GLY A 104 27.58 -22.48 18.89
CA GLY A 104 26.86 -22.55 20.16
C GLY A 104 25.96 -21.37 20.47
N GLN A 105 25.61 -20.58 19.45
CA GLN A 105 24.66 -19.48 19.58
C GLN A 105 23.21 -20.00 19.73
N VAL A 106 22.42 -19.32 20.55
CA VAL A 106 20.98 -19.56 20.74
C VAL A 106 20.25 -18.26 20.39
N LEU A 107 19.21 -18.37 19.61
CA LEU A 107 18.37 -17.21 19.27
C LEU A 107 17.65 -16.74 20.53
N SER A 108 17.92 -15.50 20.93
CA SER A 108 17.31 -14.84 22.07
C SER A 108 16.28 -13.80 21.60
N LEU A 109 15.06 -13.94 22.07
CA LEU A 109 13.91 -13.16 21.65
C LEU A 109 13.59 -12.06 22.66
N PRO A 110 13.09 -10.88 22.24
CA PRO A 110 12.77 -9.79 23.14
C PRO A 110 11.49 -10.06 23.92
N GLU A 111 11.37 -9.47 25.10
CA GLU A 111 10.08 -9.31 25.79
C GLU A 111 9.44 -8.00 25.33
N LEU A 112 8.16 -8.04 24.98
CA LEU A 112 7.41 -6.88 24.48
C LEU A 112 6.41 -6.40 25.51
N ASP A 113 6.42 -5.13 25.85
CA ASP A 113 5.57 -4.54 26.89
C ASP A 113 4.06 -4.69 26.59
N HIS A 114 3.66 -4.59 25.33
CA HIS A 114 2.26 -4.68 24.90
C HIS A 114 1.85 -6.09 24.44
N TRP A 115 2.81 -6.99 24.21
CA TRP A 115 2.60 -8.40 23.95
C TRP A 115 3.43 -9.23 24.94
N PRO A 116 2.97 -9.39 26.18
CA PRO A 116 3.69 -10.16 27.17
C PRO A 116 3.79 -11.62 26.71
N ARG A 117 4.94 -12.23 26.97
CA ARG A 117 5.17 -13.63 26.60
C ARG A 117 4.05 -14.53 27.13
N PRO A 118 3.58 -15.48 26.30
CA PRO A 118 2.62 -16.49 26.75
C PRO A 118 3.20 -17.36 27.88
N ALA A 119 2.31 -18.02 28.61
CA ALA A 119 2.75 -18.97 29.64
C ALA A 119 3.49 -20.15 28.99
N GLY A 120 4.73 -20.37 29.41
CA GLY A 120 5.61 -21.43 28.88
C GLY A 120 6.73 -20.92 27.97
N ALA A 121 6.66 -19.64 27.55
CA ALA A 121 7.74 -19.00 26.83
C ALA A 121 8.91 -18.67 27.77
N ASP A 122 10.14 -18.85 27.33
CA ASP A 122 11.35 -18.59 28.13
C ASP A 122 12.32 -17.59 27.48
N GLY A 123 12.02 -17.12 26.28
CA GLY A 123 12.80 -16.14 25.54
C GLY A 123 13.85 -16.70 24.63
N THR A 124 13.82 -18.02 24.40
CA THR A 124 14.74 -18.69 23.49
C THR A 124 13.96 -19.50 22.46
N LEU A 125 14.63 -19.86 21.38
CA LEU A 125 14.08 -20.75 20.36
C LEU A 125 14.98 -21.96 20.22
N GLU A 126 14.59 -23.08 20.82
CA GLU A 126 15.40 -24.31 20.89
C GLU A 126 15.59 -24.95 19.52
N SER A 127 14.66 -24.76 18.59
CA SER A 127 14.79 -25.22 17.21
C SER A 127 15.84 -24.46 16.39
N GLU A 128 16.35 -23.36 16.92
CA GLU A 128 17.42 -22.58 16.30
C GLU A 128 18.55 -22.28 17.32
N ASN A 129 19.09 -23.31 17.89
CA ASN A 129 20.28 -23.23 18.72
C ASN A 129 21.44 -23.98 18.04
N ASN A 130 22.62 -23.40 17.99
CA ASN A 130 23.82 -24.03 17.39
C ASN A 130 24.60 -24.80 18.44
N ASP A 131 23.93 -25.59 19.27
CA ASP A 131 24.57 -26.40 20.31
C ASP A 131 25.16 -27.72 19.79
N GLY A 132 24.95 -28.03 18.52
CA GLY A 132 25.45 -29.20 17.82
C GLY A 132 24.60 -30.46 17.98
N ASN A 133 23.36 -30.32 18.48
CA ASN A 133 22.48 -31.47 18.70
C ASN A 133 20.98 -31.10 18.54
N PRO A 134 20.29 -31.47 17.47
CA PRO A 134 20.78 -32.20 16.29
C PRO A 134 21.50 -31.31 15.27
N PRO A 135 22.18 -31.87 14.26
CA PRO A 135 22.74 -31.08 13.17
C PRO A 135 21.61 -30.42 12.37
N GLY A 136 21.66 -29.09 12.21
CA GLY A 136 20.67 -28.34 11.43
C GLY A 136 19.96 -27.24 12.19
N ASP A 137 20.10 -27.17 13.51
CA ASP A 137 19.46 -26.14 14.36
C ASP A 137 20.26 -24.83 14.38
N VAL A 138 20.94 -24.49 13.30
CA VAL A 138 21.71 -23.26 13.20
C VAL A 138 20.74 -22.05 13.09
N PRO A 139 20.88 -21.02 13.96
CA PRO A 139 20.07 -19.81 13.84
C PRO A 139 20.16 -19.18 12.45
N LYS A 140 19.05 -18.59 12.00
CA LYS A 140 18.94 -18.01 10.67
C LYS A 140 18.70 -16.50 10.77
N ALA A 141 19.17 -15.75 9.79
CA ALA A 141 18.89 -14.31 9.69
C ALA A 141 17.38 -14.04 9.60
N THR A 142 16.92 -12.98 10.27
CA THR A 142 15.49 -12.58 10.24
C THR A 142 15.10 -11.97 8.92
N GLY A 143 13.80 -11.88 8.64
CA GLY A 143 13.26 -11.28 7.43
C GLY A 143 13.72 -9.84 7.18
N ASN A 144 14.02 -9.07 8.23
CA ASN A 144 14.55 -7.71 8.14
C ASN A 144 16.09 -7.64 8.13
N ASN A 145 16.77 -8.65 7.60
CA ASN A 145 18.22 -8.70 7.43
C ASN A 145 19.03 -8.65 8.76
N GLN A 146 18.42 -8.99 9.91
CA GLN A 146 19.16 -9.03 11.16
C GLN A 146 19.99 -10.31 11.26
N THR A 147 21.29 -10.13 11.52
CA THR A 147 22.26 -11.23 11.67
C THR A 147 22.70 -11.46 13.13
N SER A 148 22.16 -10.71 14.10
CA SER A 148 22.35 -10.95 15.53
C SER A 148 21.46 -12.09 16.00
N VAL A 149 21.97 -12.93 16.88
CA VAL A 149 21.16 -13.92 17.61
C VAL A 149 20.44 -13.33 18.82
N THR A 150 20.76 -12.09 19.22
CA THR A 150 20.01 -11.34 20.24
C THR A 150 19.14 -10.33 19.53
N LEU A 151 17.85 -10.59 19.49
CA LEU A 151 16.89 -9.81 18.74
C LEU A 151 16.22 -8.76 19.62
N THR A 152 15.70 -7.72 18.98
CA THR A 152 14.98 -6.60 19.61
C THR A 152 13.52 -6.57 19.19
N ALA A 153 12.71 -5.71 19.81
CA ALA A 153 11.31 -5.52 19.46
C ALA A 153 11.07 -5.09 17.99
N ASN A 154 12.07 -4.44 17.38
CA ASN A 154 12.00 -3.96 16.00
C ASN A 154 12.39 -5.02 14.97
N ASP A 155 12.94 -6.16 15.42
CA ASP A 155 13.33 -7.23 14.52
C ASP A 155 12.13 -8.12 14.17
N TRP A 156 12.14 -8.66 12.95
CA TRP A 156 11.08 -9.54 12.46
C TRP A 156 11.37 -10.99 12.89
N TYR A 157 11.41 -11.22 14.19
CA TYR A 157 11.87 -12.47 14.78
C TYR A 157 10.94 -13.67 14.51
N GLU A 158 9.70 -13.46 14.07
CA GLU A 158 8.82 -14.52 13.59
C GLU A 158 9.24 -15.08 12.22
N THR A 159 10.15 -14.40 11.52
CA THR A 159 10.46 -14.70 10.12
C THR A 159 11.93 -15.03 9.88
N ILE A 160 12.17 -15.75 8.79
CA ILE A 160 13.50 -16.09 8.28
C ILE A 160 13.67 -15.47 6.89
N LYS A 161 14.80 -14.80 6.66
CA LYS A 161 15.17 -14.23 5.36
C LYS A 161 15.39 -15.32 4.32
N LEU A 162 14.74 -15.18 3.16
CA LEU A 162 15.00 -16.01 1.99
C LEU A 162 16.20 -15.50 1.20
N ASN A 163 17.00 -16.44 0.71
CA ASN A 163 18.19 -16.18 -0.07
C ASN A 163 17.90 -16.37 -1.57
N TYR A 164 18.11 -15.33 -2.33
CA TYR A 164 17.94 -15.29 -3.79
C TYR A 164 19.27 -15.32 -4.55
N GLY A 165 20.35 -15.83 -3.94
CA GLY A 165 21.69 -15.81 -4.53
C GLY A 165 22.40 -14.47 -4.41
N TYR A 166 21.95 -13.61 -3.49
CA TYR A 166 22.52 -12.32 -3.15
C TYR A 166 22.81 -12.23 -1.65
N ASP A 167 24.06 -12.02 -1.29
CA ASP A 167 24.49 -11.80 0.09
C ASP A 167 24.31 -10.32 0.46
N PHE A 168 23.29 -10.02 1.26
CA PHE A 168 22.97 -8.67 1.70
C PHE A 168 24.04 -8.05 2.64
N THR A 169 24.96 -8.85 3.17
CA THR A 169 26.04 -8.35 4.06
C THR A 169 27.30 -7.96 3.31
N THR A 170 27.62 -8.63 2.21
CA THR A 170 28.82 -8.39 1.41
C THR A 170 28.55 -7.74 0.06
N GLY A 171 27.33 -7.86 -0.44
CA GLY A 171 26.94 -7.45 -1.79
C GLY A 171 27.34 -8.44 -2.88
N GLU A 172 27.85 -9.61 -2.51
CA GLU A 172 28.13 -10.69 -3.47
C GLU A 172 26.86 -11.27 -4.05
N SER A 173 26.86 -11.57 -5.35
CA SER A 173 25.72 -12.21 -6.02
C SER A 173 26.18 -13.29 -6.98
N SER A 174 25.39 -14.37 -7.09
CA SER A 174 25.59 -15.42 -8.07
C SER A 174 24.24 -16.02 -8.46
N PHE A 175 23.84 -15.83 -9.69
CA PHE A 175 22.54 -16.25 -10.24
C PHE A 175 22.65 -17.38 -11.27
N GLU A 176 23.86 -17.88 -11.51
CA GLU A 176 24.14 -19.04 -12.38
C GLU A 176 24.91 -20.14 -11.60
N PRO A 177 24.33 -21.33 -11.45
CA PRO A 177 22.99 -21.73 -11.93
C PRO A 177 21.89 -20.98 -11.19
N VAL A 178 20.68 -20.90 -11.80
CA VAL A 178 19.51 -20.24 -11.19
C VAL A 178 19.33 -20.73 -9.74
N PRO A 179 19.27 -19.82 -8.75
CA PRO A 179 19.08 -20.18 -7.35
C PRO A 179 17.82 -21.03 -7.11
N ASP A 180 17.89 -21.95 -6.18
CA ASP A 180 16.77 -22.86 -5.89
C ASP A 180 15.51 -22.10 -5.43
N THR A 181 15.69 -21.04 -4.64
CA THR A 181 14.58 -20.18 -4.20
C THR A 181 13.76 -19.62 -5.35
N TRP A 182 14.40 -19.25 -6.48
CA TRP A 182 13.66 -18.72 -7.64
C TRP A 182 12.71 -19.76 -8.24
N ARG A 183 13.18 -21.00 -8.38
CA ARG A 183 12.36 -22.10 -8.90
C ARG A 183 11.18 -22.41 -7.99
N LYS A 184 11.42 -22.45 -6.66
CA LYS A 184 10.35 -22.68 -5.68
C LYS A 184 9.32 -21.56 -5.68
N MET A 185 9.75 -20.31 -5.77
CA MET A 185 8.84 -19.15 -5.83
C MET A 185 8.03 -19.10 -7.15
N ASP A 186 8.62 -19.55 -8.27
CA ASP A 186 7.86 -19.70 -9.51
C ASP A 186 6.74 -20.75 -9.39
N GLU A 187 7.02 -21.87 -8.72
CA GLU A 187 5.98 -22.90 -8.44
C GLU A 187 4.86 -22.35 -7.52
N VAL A 188 5.17 -21.44 -6.58
CA VAL A 188 4.17 -20.77 -5.76
C VAL A 188 3.26 -19.92 -6.64
N LEU A 189 3.82 -19.06 -7.51
CA LEU A 189 3.03 -18.25 -8.45
C LEU A 189 2.19 -19.12 -9.38
N ALA A 190 2.76 -20.20 -9.93
CA ALA A 190 2.06 -21.13 -10.81
C ALA A 190 0.88 -21.81 -10.11
N TYR A 191 1.02 -22.17 -8.84
CA TYR A 191 -0.03 -22.80 -8.05
C TYR A 191 -1.25 -21.89 -7.91
N TRP A 192 -1.05 -20.63 -7.50
CA TRP A 192 -2.14 -19.68 -7.29
C TRP A 192 -2.76 -19.21 -8.61
N GLN A 193 -1.96 -19.03 -9.68
CA GLN A 193 -2.50 -18.81 -11.02
C GLN A 193 -3.40 -19.97 -11.46
N GLY A 194 -3.01 -21.22 -11.14
CA GLY A 194 -3.81 -22.42 -11.39
C GLY A 194 -5.15 -22.46 -10.63
N LEU A 195 -5.27 -21.74 -9.52
CA LEU A 195 -6.51 -21.56 -8.74
C LEU A 195 -7.33 -20.33 -9.19
N GLY A 196 -6.89 -19.61 -10.22
CA GLY A 196 -7.62 -18.49 -10.80
C GLY A 196 -7.28 -17.12 -10.20
N VAL A 197 -6.18 -17.00 -9.47
CA VAL A 197 -5.67 -15.70 -9.00
C VAL A 197 -5.17 -14.90 -10.19
N ASP A 198 -5.65 -13.65 -10.36
CA ASP A 198 -5.37 -12.76 -11.49
C ASP A 198 -4.12 -11.90 -11.29
N GLY A 199 -3.60 -11.82 -10.08
CA GLY A 199 -2.42 -11.00 -9.81
C GLY A 199 -1.89 -11.09 -8.38
N PHE A 200 -0.80 -10.38 -8.14
CA PHE A 200 -0.06 -10.44 -6.87
C PHE A 200 0.38 -9.05 -6.41
N ARG A 201 0.15 -8.76 -5.13
CA ARG A 201 0.84 -7.70 -4.40
C ARG A 201 2.14 -8.30 -3.87
N CYS A 202 3.27 -7.75 -4.29
CA CYS A 202 4.57 -8.28 -3.90
C CYS A 202 5.11 -7.51 -2.71
N ASP A 203 5.13 -8.18 -1.55
CA ASP A 203 5.58 -7.66 -0.27
C ASP A 203 7.09 -7.42 -0.27
N PHE A 204 7.54 -6.28 0.27
CA PHE A 204 8.95 -5.88 0.34
C PHE A 204 9.75 -6.17 -0.94
N ALA A 205 9.15 -5.89 -2.09
CA ALA A 205 9.70 -6.24 -3.39
C ALA A 205 11.09 -5.63 -3.67
N HIS A 206 11.40 -4.49 -3.05
CA HIS A 206 12.70 -3.82 -3.20
C HIS A 206 13.87 -4.53 -2.52
N TRP A 207 13.62 -5.56 -1.68
CA TRP A 207 14.65 -6.37 -1.04
C TRP A 207 14.94 -7.70 -1.76
N VAL A 208 14.25 -7.96 -2.85
CA VAL A 208 14.51 -9.12 -3.74
C VAL A 208 15.28 -8.63 -4.97
N PRO A 209 16.34 -9.33 -5.42
CA PRO A 209 17.10 -8.91 -6.59
C PRO A 209 16.24 -8.75 -7.85
N ILE A 210 16.55 -7.72 -8.64
CA ILE A 210 15.78 -7.41 -9.85
C ILE A 210 15.84 -8.53 -10.90
N GLU A 211 16.91 -9.30 -10.90
CA GLU A 211 17.10 -10.48 -11.74
C GLU A 211 16.12 -11.59 -11.39
N ALA A 212 15.88 -11.80 -10.08
CA ALA A 212 14.86 -12.75 -9.60
C ALA A 212 13.45 -12.31 -10.04
N TRP A 213 13.14 -11.04 -9.91
CA TRP A 213 11.87 -10.50 -10.41
C TRP A 213 11.72 -10.69 -11.91
N SER A 214 12.76 -10.40 -12.69
CA SER A 214 12.73 -10.61 -14.14
C SER A 214 12.44 -12.07 -14.50
N TYR A 215 13.01 -13.03 -13.77
CA TYR A 215 12.75 -14.45 -13.94
C TYR A 215 11.30 -14.82 -13.59
N LEU A 216 10.85 -14.44 -12.39
CA LEU A 216 9.54 -14.80 -11.85
C LEU A 216 8.38 -14.21 -12.67
N LEU A 217 8.47 -12.92 -13.01
CA LEU A 217 7.41 -12.23 -13.73
C LEU A 217 7.33 -12.68 -15.20
N ALA A 218 8.46 -13.00 -15.83
CA ALA A 218 8.46 -13.57 -17.16
C ALA A 218 7.78 -14.95 -17.19
N ALA A 219 8.13 -15.84 -16.27
CA ALA A 219 7.53 -17.16 -16.15
C ALA A 219 6.02 -17.10 -15.85
N ALA A 220 5.61 -16.21 -14.96
CA ALA A 220 4.20 -16.01 -14.63
C ALA A 220 3.39 -15.52 -15.87
N ARG A 221 3.97 -14.62 -16.67
CA ARG A 221 3.34 -14.11 -17.91
C ARG A 221 3.34 -15.10 -19.07
N GLU A 222 4.28 -16.04 -19.11
CA GLU A 222 4.20 -17.16 -20.06
C GLU A 222 2.98 -18.05 -19.78
N ARG A 223 2.55 -18.16 -18.52
CA ARG A 223 1.34 -18.91 -18.11
C ARG A 223 0.06 -18.11 -18.34
N ASP A 224 0.08 -16.83 -17.97
CA ASP A 224 -1.04 -15.90 -18.16
C ASP A 224 -0.50 -14.49 -18.49
N GLY A 225 -0.71 -14.06 -19.75
CA GLY A 225 -0.25 -12.76 -20.23
C GLY A 225 -0.91 -11.55 -19.55
N GLU A 226 -2.06 -11.75 -18.88
CA GLU A 226 -2.84 -10.70 -18.21
C GLU A 226 -2.56 -10.61 -16.72
N VAL A 227 -1.70 -11.49 -16.16
CA VAL A 227 -1.38 -11.48 -14.73
C VAL A 227 -0.83 -10.12 -14.28
N TYR A 228 -1.40 -9.58 -13.20
CA TYR A 228 -1.07 -8.25 -12.70
C TYR A 228 -0.13 -8.32 -11.49
N PHE A 229 0.94 -7.55 -11.53
CA PHE A 229 1.89 -7.44 -10.41
C PHE A 229 2.04 -6.00 -9.95
N PHE A 230 1.86 -5.73 -8.67
CA PHE A 230 2.29 -4.47 -8.10
C PHE A 230 3.19 -4.67 -6.88
N ALA A 231 4.13 -3.75 -6.75
CA ALA A 231 5.19 -3.83 -5.77
C ALA A 231 4.92 -2.90 -4.59
N GLU A 232 5.02 -3.44 -3.40
CA GLU A 232 5.41 -2.65 -2.26
C GLU A 232 6.92 -2.43 -2.36
N ALA A 233 7.32 -1.21 -2.70
CA ALA A 233 8.72 -0.87 -2.87
C ALA A 233 8.97 0.59 -2.50
N TYR A 234 10.06 0.79 -1.79
CA TYR A 234 10.49 2.10 -1.30
C TYR A 234 11.90 2.40 -1.81
N GLU A 235 12.20 3.67 -2.07
CA GLU A 235 13.56 4.10 -2.38
C GLU A 235 14.42 4.09 -1.11
N SER A 236 14.98 2.93 -0.79
CA SER A 236 15.83 2.71 0.38
C SER A 236 17.29 2.44 -0.01
N GLY A 237 18.23 2.77 0.89
CA GLY A 237 19.64 2.48 0.70
C GLY A 237 20.02 1.01 0.87
N ASP A 238 19.10 0.16 1.34
CA ASP A 238 19.34 -1.24 1.71
C ASP A 238 18.90 -2.22 0.60
N ALA A 239 18.40 -1.70 -0.52
CA ALA A 239 18.00 -2.53 -1.64
C ALA A 239 19.19 -3.15 -2.36
N PRO A 240 19.05 -4.36 -2.94
CA PRO A 240 20.09 -4.99 -3.76
C PRO A 240 20.55 -4.09 -4.92
N PRO A 241 21.77 -4.24 -5.41
CA PRO A 241 22.26 -3.49 -6.56
C PRO A 241 21.33 -3.62 -7.76
N GLY A 242 21.13 -2.53 -8.49
CA GLY A 242 20.25 -2.50 -9.66
C GLY A 242 18.80 -2.16 -9.34
N PHE A 243 18.42 -2.04 -8.07
CA PHE A 243 17.10 -1.56 -7.71
C PHE A 243 16.87 -0.12 -8.17
N SER A 244 15.74 0.11 -8.80
CA SER A 244 15.07 1.40 -9.04
C SER A 244 13.66 1.14 -9.50
N PHE A 245 12.75 2.07 -9.32
CA PHE A 245 11.38 1.94 -9.84
C PHE A 245 11.36 1.67 -11.35
N GLY A 246 12.21 2.35 -12.13
CA GLY A 246 12.36 2.10 -13.56
C GLY A 246 12.82 0.68 -13.89
N ASN A 247 13.68 0.07 -13.10
CA ASN A 247 14.11 -1.31 -13.30
C ASN A 247 13.05 -2.32 -12.84
N MET A 248 12.27 -2.02 -11.79
CA MET A 248 11.10 -2.81 -11.39
C MET A 248 10.06 -2.88 -12.52
N LEU A 249 9.73 -1.74 -13.13
CA LEU A 249 8.83 -1.70 -14.29
C LEU A 249 9.39 -2.48 -15.49
N LYS A 250 10.69 -2.38 -15.78
CA LYS A 250 11.34 -3.17 -16.84
C LYS A 250 11.35 -4.67 -16.53
N ALA A 251 11.47 -5.06 -15.25
CA ALA A 251 11.35 -6.46 -14.83
C ALA A 251 9.94 -7.00 -15.03
N GLY A 252 8.96 -6.09 -15.11
CA GLY A 252 7.59 -6.44 -15.47
C GLY A 252 6.53 -6.09 -14.45
N PHE A 253 6.80 -5.31 -13.41
CA PHE A 253 5.75 -4.79 -12.54
C PHE A 253 4.82 -3.86 -13.30
N ASN A 254 3.54 -3.93 -12.98
CA ASN A 254 2.51 -3.06 -13.54
C ASN A 254 2.37 -1.76 -12.74
N ALA A 255 2.57 -1.84 -11.41
CA ALA A 255 2.49 -0.68 -10.54
C ALA A 255 3.42 -0.81 -9.32
N ILE A 256 3.69 0.32 -8.67
CA ILE A 256 4.53 0.46 -7.47
C ILE A 256 3.81 1.42 -6.52
N TYR A 257 3.93 1.25 -5.22
CA TYR A 257 3.35 2.15 -4.22
C TYR A 257 3.82 3.60 -4.39
N ASP A 258 2.87 4.54 -4.32
CA ASP A 258 3.15 5.99 -4.30
C ASP A 258 3.32 6.51 -2.87
N ASP A 259 4.32 6.01 -2.20
CA ASP A 259 4.65 6.37 -0.83
C ASP A 259 5.01 7.85 -0.69
N GLY A 260 5.78 8.39 -1.62
CA GLY A 260 6.22 9.78 -1.57
C GLY A 260 5.08 10.81 -1.62
N ALA A 261 3.99 10.55 -2.37
CA ALA A 261 2.83 11.45 -2.37
C ALA A 261 2.01 11.29 -1.09
N TYR A 262 1.84 10.05 -0.60
CA TYR A 262 1.19 9.77 0.66
C TYR A 262 1.88 10.48 1.83
N ASP A 263 3.19 10.31 1.99
CA ASP A 263 3.99 10.94 3.04
C ASP A 263 4.01 12.46 2.96
N THR A 264 4.11 13.01 1.75
CA THR A 264 4.06 14.46 1.55
C THR A 264 2.72 15.03 2.04
N LEU A 265 1.60 14.38 1.71
CA LEU A 265 0.29 14.83 2.15
C LEU A 265 0.10 14.66 3.65
N LYS A 266 0.52 13.55 4.24
CA LYS A 266 0.50 13.33 5.68
C LYS A 266 1.33 14.37 6.43
N GLY A 267 2.51 14.71 5.88
CA GLY A 267 3.41 15.73 6.40
C GLY A 267 2.79 17.12 6.53
N ILE A 268 1.76 17.46 5.72
CA ILE A 268 1.02 18.72 5.84
C ILE A 268 0.29 18.80 7.19
N TYR A 269 -0.18 17.68 7.73
CA TYR A 269 -0.94 17.61 8.98
C TYR A 269 -0.05 17.56 10.22
N CYS A 270 1.05 16.81 10.18
CA CYS A 270 1.88 16.53 11.37
C CYS A 270 3.19 17.30 11.41
N CYS A 271 3.81 17.54 10.27
CA CYS A 271 5.25 17.74 10.18
C CYS A 271 5.62 19.09 9.55
N GLY A 272 4.63 19.95 9.32
CA GLY A 272 4.83 21.30 8.83
C GLY A 272 5.13 21.40 7.32
N TYR A 273 4.84 20.33 6.55
CA TYR A 273 4.93 20.37 5.10
C TYR A 273 3.82 21.27 4.53
N TRP A 274 3.98 21.67 3.30
CA TRP A 274 3.06 22.53 2.59
C TRP A 274 2.45 21.78 1.38
N ALA A 275 1.28 22.18 0.96
CA ALA A 275 0.71 21.66 -0.29
C ALA A 275 1.63 21.87 -1.50
N ASN A 276 2.49 22.89 -1.47
CA ASN A 276 3.52 23.12 -2.48
C ASN A 276 4.62 22.04 -2.51
N ASP A 277 4.82 21.28 -1.44
CA ASP A 277 5.81 20.20 -1.43
C ASP A 277 5.35 19.05 -2.32
N LEU A 278 4.03 18.84 -2.45
CA LEU A 278 3.46 17.92 -3.43
C LEU A 278 3.83 18.33 -4.87
N GLU A 279 3.76 19.63 -5.19
CA GLU A 279 4.19 20.15 -6.49
C GLU A 279 5.68 19.90 -6.75
N THR A 280 6.51 20.05 -5.72
CA THR A 280 7.95 19.79 -5.81
C THR A 280 8.20 18.31 -6.08
N LEU A 281 7.50 17.43 -5.38
CA LEU A 281 7.58 15.98 -5.59
C LEU A 281 7.19 15.59 -7.02
N LEU A 282 6.04 16.07 -7.50
CA LEU A 282 5.55 15.74 -8.85
C LEU A 282 6.54 16.18 -9.94
N ASN A 283 7.11 17.38 -9.78
CA ASN A 283 8.10 17.90 -10.73
C ASN A 283 9.47 17.19 -10.66
N SER A 284 9.75 16.42 -9.62
CA SER A 284 10.98 15.63 -9.47
C SER A 284 10.88 14.23 -10.07
N ARG A 285 9.67 13.78 -10.40
CA ARG A 285 9.40 12.44 -10.93
C ARG A 285 9.61 12.36 -12.43
N ASP A 286 10.04 11.19 -12.87
CA ASP A 286 10.05 10.87 -14.31
C ASP A 286 8.62 10.68 -14.82
N ASP A 287 8.29 11.25 -15.97
CA ASP A 287 6.94 11.22 -16.54
C ASP A 287 6.38 9.81 -16.72
N TYR A 288 7.25 8.83 -17.03
CA TYR A 288 6.84 7.43 -17.22
C TYR A 288 6.34 6.74 -15.95
N LEU A 289 6.64 7.27 -14.76
CA LEU A 289 6.14 6.69 -13.51
C LEU A 289 4.66 6.98 -13.28
N ALA A 290 4.13 8.06 -13.81
CA ALA A 290 2.78 8.54 -13.48
C ALA A 290 1.66 7.50 -13.70
N GLU A 291 1.81 6.63 -14.71
CA GLU A 291 0.83 5.58 -15.03
C GLU A 291 0.99 4.31 -14.18
N HIS A 292 2.10 4.23 -13.43
CA HIS A 292 2.51 3.04 -12.69
C HIS A 292 2.52 3.23 -11.17
N LEU A 293 2.16 4.42 -10.69
CA LEU A 293 2.10 4.68 -9.24
C LEU A 293 0.73 4.29 -8.69
N LEU A 294 0.73 3.37 -7.73
CA LEU A 294 -0.47 2.96 -7.00
C LEU A 294 -0.71 3.96 -5.87
N HIS A 295 -1.79 4.73 -5.98
CA HIS A 295 -2.15 5.76 -5.02
C HIS A 295 -2.99 5.18 -3.88
N TYR A 296 -2.59 5.48 -2.64
CA TYR A 296 -3.30 5.06 -1.44
C TYR A 296 -3.32 6.19 -0.40
N ALA A 297 -4.34 6.23 0.42
CA ALA A 297 -4.45 7.18 1.53
C ALA A 297 -4.26 6.52 2.90
N GLU A 298 -4.39 5.21 2.97
CA GLU A 298 -4.00 4.34 4.09
C GLU A 298 -3.84 2.90 3.60
N ASN A 299 -3.09 2.09 4.33
CA ASN A 299 -2.96 0.65 4.12
C ASN A 299 -2.78 -0.05 5.49
N HIS A 300 -2.46 -1.36 5.50
CA HIS A 300 -2.36 -2.14 6.73
C HIS A 300 -1.11 -1.82 7.58
N ASP A 301 -0.08 -1.22 7.00
CA ASP A 301 1.15 -0.80 7.70
C ASP A 301 1.08 0.65 8.18
N GLU A 302 0.15 1.42 7.59
CA GLU A 302 0.01 2.83 7.85
C GLU A 302 -1.04 3.14 8.93
N ARG A 303 -0.86 4.29 9.60
CA ARG A 303 -1.87 4.78 10.53
C ARG A 303 -3.15 5.14 9.79
N ARG A 304 -4.28 4.77 10.37
CA ARG A 304 -5.59 5.12 9.81
C ARG A 304 -5.73 6.63 9.64
N ILE A 305 -6.39 7.04 8.57
CA ILE A 305 -6.76 8.45 8.32
C ILE A 305 -7.42 9.07 9.56
N ALA A 306 -8.38 8.37 10.14
CA ALA A 306 -9.16 8.85 11.27
C ALA A 306 -8.40 8.81 12.60
N SER A 307 -7.18 8.24 12.66
CA SER A 307 -6.37 8.24 13.87
C SER A 307 -5.78 9.62 14.19
N PRO A 308 -5.39 9.88 15.46
CA PRO A 308 -4.91 11.20 15.87
C PRO A 308 -3.69 11.68 15.10
N VAL A 309 -3.60 13.00 14.93
CA VAL A 309 -2.38 13.66 14.46
C VAL A 309 -1.34 13.61 15.58
N VAL A 310 -0.16 13.14 15.26
CA VAL A 310 1.03 13.18 16.13
C VAL A 310 2.03 14.16 15.53
N ALA A 311 2.16 15.33 16.13
CA ALA A 311 3.10 16.35 15.66
C ALA A 311 4.55 15.86 15.83
N GLY A 312 5.36 15.96 14.78
CA GLY A 312 6.74 15.48 14.77
C GLY A 312 7.45 15.78 13.46
N GLU A 313 8.52 15.05 13.22
CA GLU A 313 9.34 15.18 12.01
C GLU A 313 9.12 14.01 11.02
N ASN A 314 8.50 12.91 11.50
CA ASN A 314 8.26 11.72 10.68
C ASN A 314 6.75 11.54 10.43
N PRO A 315 6.29 11.60 9.16
CA PRO A 315 4.91 11.34 8.77
C PRO A 315 4.39 9.98 9.22
N ASP A 316 5.17 8.91 9.20
CA ASP A 316 4.76 7.54 9.56
C ASP A 316 4.17 7.43 10.97
N ASN A 317 4.50 8.36 11.85
CA ASN A 317 4.01 8.35 13.22
C ASN A 317 2.65 9.03 13.41
N SER A 318 1.99 9.49 12.34
CA SER A 318 0.79 10.32 12.44
C SER A 318 -0.38 9.78 11.61
N GLY A 319 -1.62 9.92 12.14
CA GLY A 319 -2.82 9.94 11.33
C GLY A 319 -3.13 11.35 10.83
N PHE A 320 -4.30 11.52 10.23
CA PHE A 320 -4.78 12.83 9.74
C PHE A 320 -5.76 13.51 10.70
N GLY A 321 -6.12 12.85 11.80
CA GLY A 321 -6.92 13.38 12.90
C GLY A 321 -8.42 13.15 12.79
N SER A 322 -8.97 12.94 11.63
CA SER A 322 -10.37 12.59 11.41
C SER A 322 -10.60 12.09 9.98
N PHE A 323 -11.71 11.40 9.75
CA PHE A 323 -12.07 10.98 8.40
C PHE A 323 -12.37 12.17 7.47
N GLN A 324 -12.88 13.30 8.02
CA GLN A 324 -13.08 14.52 7.24
C GLN A 324 -11.75 15.10 6.75
N ALA A 325 -10.72 15.08 7.60
CA ALA A 325 -9.37 15.51 7.22
C ALA A 325 -8.75 14.63 6.12
N GLY A 326 -9.15 13.36 6.05
CA GLY A 326 -8.71 12.43 5.01
C GLY A 326 -9.37 12.63 3.64
N GLN A 327 -10.54 13.29 3.57
CA GLN A 327 -11.22 13.48 2.29
C GLN A 327 -10.39 14.27 1.26
N PRO A 328 -9.81 15.46 1.58
CA PRO A 328 -8.96 16.16 0.62
C PRO A 328 -7.70 15.38 0.24
N VAL A 329 -7.18 14.54 1.13
CA VAL A 329 -6.03 13.66 0.85
C VAL A 329 -6.41 12.60 -0.18
N ALA A 330 -7.51 11.88 0.05
CA ALA A 330 -8.00 10.88 -0.88
C ALA A 330 -8.36 11.50 -2.24
N ALA A 331 -9.01 12.67 -2.25
CA ALA A 331 -9.33 13.37 -3.49
C ALA A 331 -8.09 13.79 -4.28
N ALA A 332 -7.05 14.31 -3.60
CA ALA A 332 -5.80 14.65 -4.26
C ALA A 332 -5.14 13.40 -4.85
N LEU A 333 -4.95 12.34 -4.06
CA LEU A 333 -4.28 11.11 -4.50
C LEU A 333 -5.03 10.40 -5.63
N TYR A 334 -6.36 10.28 -5.51
CA TYR A 334 -7.15 9.48 -6.45
C TYR A 334 -7.49 10.21 -7.76
N LEU A 335 -7.44 11.54 -7.77
CA LEU A 335 -7.77 12.33 -8.95
C LEU A 335 -6.56 12.96 -9.64
N MET A 336 -5.41 13.00 -8.98
CA MET A 336 -4.19 13.61 -9.52
C MET A 336 -3.50 12.73 -10.56
N GLY A 337 -3.37 11.44 -10.27
CA GLY A 337 -2.70 10.46 -11.11
C GLY A 337 -3.62 9.74 -12.10
N VAL A 338 -3.03 8.86 -12.90
CA VAL A 338 -3.69 7.90 -13.79
C VAL A 338 -3.37 6.46 -13.41
N GLY A 339 -2.57 6.25 -12.35
CA GLY A 339 -2.24 4.95 -11.81
C GLY A 339 -3.41 4.31 -11.04
N PRO A 340 -3.25 3.06 -10.61
CA PRO A 340 -4.27 2.38 -9.82
C PRO A 340 -4.49 3.04 -8.46
N ILE A 341 -5.67 2.83 -7.90
CA ILE A 341 -6.09 3.35 -6.59
C ILE A 341 -6.29 2.18 -5.65
N LEU A 342 -5.73 2.27 -4.45
CA LEU A 342 -6.00 1.35 -3.35
C LEU A 342 -6.92 2.03 -2.33
N LEU A 343 -8.09 1.42 -2.10
CA LEU A 343 -8.99 1.76 -1.00
C LEU A 343 -8.83 0.69 0.08
N TYR A 344 -8.29 1.09 1.24
CA TYR A 344 -8.06 0.14 2.31
C TYR A 344 -9.37 -0.19 3.06
N ASN A 345 -9.52 -1.45 3.43
CA ASN A 345 -10.68 -1.98 4.13
C ASN A 345 -11.04 -1.18 5.39
N GLY A 346 -12.24 -0.60 5.43
CA GLY A 346 -12.71 0.27 6.52
C GLY A 346 -12.41 1.76 6.35
N GLN A 347 -11.60 2.16 5.36
CA GLN A 347 -11.33 3.57 5.06
C GLN A 347 -12.62 4.32 4.71
N GLU A 348 -13.48 3.69 3.91
CA GLU A 348 -14.74 4.26 3.44
C GLU A 348 -15.79 4.47 4.55
N VAL A 349 -15.57 3.88 5.72
CA VAL A 349 -16.40 4.08 6.91
C VAL A 349 -15.67 4.79 8.06
N GLY A 350 -14.41 5.21 7.83
CA GLY A 350 -13.64 6.02 8.75
C GLY A 350 -13.18 5.28 10.01
N GLU A 351 -12.63 4.07 9.86
CA GLU A 351 -12.03 3.31 10.96
C GLU A 351 -10.82 4.05 11.56
N PRO A 352 -10.78 4.28 12.87
CA PRO A 352 -9.71 5.03 13.50
C PRO A 352 -8.58 4.17 14.09
N ALA A 353 -8.77 2.85 14.23
CA ALA A 353 -7.87 1.93 14.93
C ALA A 353 -7.44 2.47 16.32
N THR A 354 -8.41 2.80 17.15
CA THR A 354 -8.16 3.34 18.50
C THR A 354 -8.09 2.24 19.53
N GLY A 355 -7.31 2.46 20.62
CA GLY A 355 -7.19 1.54 21.72
C GLY A 355 -6.02 0.58 21.59
N ALA A 356 -6.14 -0.58 22.22
CA ALA A 356 -5.07 -1.58 22.32
C ALA A 356 -4.94 -2.48 21.07
N GLU A 357 -5.72 -2.22 20.03
CA GLU A 357 -5.74 -2.98 18.79
C GLU A 357 -4.75 -2.46 17.75
N GLY A 358 -3.88 -1.54 18.15
CA GLY A 358 -2.84 -1.02 17.28
C GLY A 358 -1.73 -2.04 17.00
N PHE A 359 -0.94 -1.74 16.00
CA PHE A 359 0.19 -2.57 15.55
C PHE A 359 1.27 -2.74 16.64
N SER A 360 1.49 -1.69 17.42
CA SER A 360 2.44 -1.66 18.54
C SER A 360 1.81 -1.02 19.78
N GLY A 361 0.59 -1.42 20.14
CA GLY A 361 -0.25 -0.78 21.14
C GLY A 361 -1.20 0.24 20.50
N ASP A 362 -1.64 1.25 21.26
CA ASP A 362 -2.55 2.29 20.76
C ASP A 362 -1.82 3.29 19.86
N ASP A 363 -1.49 2.88 18.65
CA ASP A 363 -0.69 3.66 17.71
C ASP A 363 -1.46 4.11 16.45
N GLY A 364 -2.75 3.81 16.38
CA GLY A 364 -3.61 4.23 15.26
C GLY A 364 -3.50 3.39 13.98
N ARG A 365 -2.78 2.27 14.03
CA ARG A 365 -2.75 1.26 12.97
C ARG A 365 -3.64 0.08 13.34
N THR A 366 -4.37 -0.49 12.38
CA THR A 366 -5.11 -1.73 12.64
C THR A 366 -4.12 -2.88 12.76
N THR A 367 -4.14 -3.59 13.90
CA THR A 367 -3.23 -4.71 14.15
C THR A 367 -3.34 -5.82 13.11
N ILE A 368 -2.19 -6.40 12.77
CA ILE A 368 -2.08 -7.65 12.00
C ILE A 368 -1.54 -8.81 12.87
N PHE A 369 -1.47 -8.62 14.21
CA PHE A 369 -0.91 -9.60 15.16
C PHE A 369 -1.96 -10.14 16.13
N ASP A 370 -3.16 -9.59 16.13
CA ASP A 370 -4.26 -9.97 17.01
C ASP A 370 -5.59 -10.07 16.26
N TYR A 371 -6.52 -10.84 16.82
CA TYR A 371 -7.88 -10.90 16.33
C TYR A 371 -8.66 -9.68 16.83
N TRP A 372 -9.09 -8.82 15.92
CA TRP A 372 -9.86 -7.64 16.23
C TRP A 372 -10.97 -7.38 15.21
N THR A 373 -12.11 -6.89 15.71
CA THR A 373 -13.24 -6.50 14.87
C THR A 373 -13.23 -4.99 14.70
N MET A 374 -13.10 -4.50 13.49
CA MET A 374 -13.25 -3.09 13.15
C MET A 374 -14.72 -2.68 13.35
N PRO A 375 -15.02 -1.77 14.31
CA PRO A 375 -16.39 -1.53 14.77
C PRO A 375 -17.28 -0.93 13.69
N TYR A 376 -16.79 0.05 12.92
CA TYR A 376 -17.60 0.71 11.90
C TYR A 376 -17.78 -0.12 10.64
N LEU A 377 -16.80 -0.96 10.31
CA LEU A 377 -16.96 -1.96 9.26
C LEU A 377 -18.01 -3.02 9.67
N ALA A 378 -18.02 -3.45 10.93
CA ALA A 378 -19.06 -4.33 11.46
C ALA A 378 -20.44 -3.66 11.43
N ASP A 379 -20.54 -2.37 11.72
CA ASP A 379 -21.77 -1.57 11.59
C ASP A 379 -22.25 -1.48 10.14
N TRP A 380 -21.32 -1.40 9.19
CA TRP A 380 -21.66 -1.46 7.77
C TRP A 380 -22.13 -2.85 7.36
N VAL A 381 -21.48 -3.92 7.82
CA VAL A 381 -21.88 -5.32 7.56
C VAL A 381 -23.27 -5.61 8.13
N ASN A 382 -23.64 -5.00 9.26
CA ASN A 382 -24.97 -5.07 9.89
C ASN A 382 -25.55 -6.49 9.91
N ASN A 383 -24.87 -7.41 10.60
CA ASN A 383 -25.30 -8.82 10.70
C ASN A 383 -25.50 -9.50 9.32
N TYR A 384 -24.54 -9.33 8.41
CA TYR A 384 -24.52 -9.88 7.05
C TYR A 384 -25.61 -9.34 6.10
N GLN A 385 -26.20 -8.18 6.41
CA GLN A 385 -27.12 -7.49 5.51
C GLN A 385 -26.39 -6.60 4.50
N TYR A 386 -25.19 -6.14 4.82
CA TYR A 386 -24.32 -5.30 3.99
C TYR A 386 -25.00 -4.01 3.50
N ASP A 387 -25.82 -3.40 4.35
CA ASP A 387 -26.66 -2.23 4.04
C ASP A 387 -26.27 -0.95 4.80
N GLY A 388 -25.25 -1.03 5.65
CA GLY A 388 -24.81 0.09 6.49
C GLY A 388 -25.80 0.48 7.58
N GLY A 389 -26.73 -0.41 7.95
CA GLY A 389 -27.81 -0.10 8.90
C GLY A 389 -27.31 0.27 10.31
N GLY A 390 -26.12 -0.19 10.70
CA GLY A 390 -25.47 0.17 11.97
C GLY A 390 -24.74 1.51 11.96
N LEU A 391 -24.36 2.02 10.79
CA LEU A 391 -23.58 3.25 10.67
C LEU A 391 -24.39 4.49 11.06
N ASP A 392 -23.72 5.48 11.66
CA ASP A 392 -24.26 6.83 11.81
C ASP A 392 -24.38 7.58 10.45
N ALA A 393 -25.05 8.73 10.46
CA ALA A 393 -25.30 9.50 9.24
C ALA A 393 -23.99 9.96 8.57
N GLY A 394 -23.03 10.47 9.35
CA GLY A 394 -21.77 10.98 8.81
C GLY A 394 -20.93 9.92 8.13
N ARG A 395 -20.93 8.68 8.66
CA ARG A 395 -20.20 7.56 8.05
C ARG A 395 -20.90 7.00 6.81
N ARG A 396 -22.23 7.04 6.77
CA ARG A 396 -22.96 6.71 5.53
C ARG A 396 -22.68 7.73 4.43
N GLU A 397 -22.64 9.03 4.79
CA GLU A 397 -22.27 10.10 3.87
C GLU A 397 -20.82 9.96 3.39
N LEU A 398 -19.88 9.63 4.28
CA LEU A 398 -18.48 9.36 3.92
C LEU A 398 -18.38 8.21 2.92
N ARG A 399 -19.05 7.10 3.17
CA ARG A 399 -19.02 5.94 2.27
C ARG A 399 -19.60 6.27 0.89
N GLN A 400 -20.69 7.03 0.85
CA GLN A 400 -21.25 7.50 -0.41
C GLN A 400 -20.27 8.43 -1.15
N TRP A 401 -19.63 9.34 -0.41
CA TRP A 401 -18.62 10.24 -0.96
C TRP A 401 -17.44 9.47 -1.59
N TYR A 402 -16.94 8.40 -0.96
CA TYR A 402 -15.90 7.55 -1.56
C TYR A 402 -16.39 6.84 -2.83
N ALA A 403 -17.62 6.36 -2.84
CA ALA A 403 -18.21 5.76 -4.04
C ALA A 403 -18.27 6.77 -5.21
N ASP A 404 -18.68 8.00 -4.93
CA ASP A 404 -18.75 9.08 -5.91
C ASP A 404 -17.36 9.50 -6.38
N LEU A 405 -16.38 9.60 -5.47
CA LEU A 405 -14.99 9.91 -5.78
C LEU A 405 -14.36 8.86 -6.71
N ILE A 406 -14.54 7.59 -6.41
CA ILE A 406 -14.03 6.49 -7.23
C ILE A 406 -14.73 6.46 -8.60
N ALA A 407 -16.04 6.74 -8.65
CA ALA A 407 -16.77 6.87 -9.91
C ALA A 407 -16.27 8.05 -10.76
N LEU A 408 -15.86 9.15 -10.12
CA LEU A 408 -15.20 10.27 -10.81
C LEU A 408 -13.82 9.86 -11.35
N ALA A 409 -13.00 9.17 -10.57
CA ALA A 409 -11.68 8.72 -10.99
C ALA A 409 -11.71 7.84 -12.25
N GLN A 410 -12.84 7.18 -12.53
CA GLN A 410 -13.06 6.37 -13.74
C GLN A 410 -13.46 7.19 -14.98
N LYS A 411 -13.72 8.50 -14.85
CA LYS A 411 -14.04 9.35 -15.99
C LYS A 411 -12.81 9.55 -16.89
N PRO A 412 -12.97 9.67 -18.21
CA PRO A 412 -11.84 9.80 -19.15
C PRO A 412 -10.83 10.89 -18.76
N GLY A 413 -11.30 12.05 -18.32
CA GLY A 413 -10.43 13.14 -17.88
C GLY A 413 -9.52 12.76 -16.70
N PHE A 414 -9.96 11.87 -15.80
CA PHE A 414 -9.17 11.38 -14.68
C PHE A 414 -8.41 10.08 -15.04
N ALA A 415 -9.07 9.13 -15.67
CA ALA A 415 -8.50 7.81 -15.92
C ALA A 415 -7.35 7.83 -16.94
N THR A 416 -7.44 8.67 -17.97
CA THR A 416 -6.48 8.74 -19.08
C THR A 416 -6.11 10.15 -19.51
N GLY A 417 -6.74 11.17 -18.93
CA GLY A 417 -6.52 12.57 -19.28
C GLY A 417 -5.20 13.12 -18.76
N ASN A 418 -4.88 14.32 -19.21
CA ASN A 418 -3.66 15.02 -18.82
C ASN A 418 -3.84 15.75 -17.48
N PHE A 419 -2.75 15.90 -16.76
CA PHE A 419 -2.65 16.70 -15.53
C PHE A 419 -2.08 18.09 -15.83
N TYR A 420 -2.62 19.12 -15.19
CA TYR A 420 -2.05 20.47 -15.22
C TYR A 420 -2.17 21.13 -13.84
N SER A 421 -1.03 21.40 -13.20
CA SER A 421 -1.01 22.07 -11.92
C SER A 421 -1.41 23.55 -12.07
N LEU A 422 -2.28 23.99 -11.16
CA LEU A 422 -2.63 25.42 -11.01
C LEU A 422 -1.86 26.08 -9.86
N GLN A 423 -1.03 25.31 -9.16
CA GLN A 423 -0.36 25.74 -7.94
C GLN A 423 0.59 26.91 -8.20
N PHE A 424 1.37 26.88 -9.28
CA PHE A 424 2.35 27.93 -9.61
C PHE A 424 1.70 29.30 -9.82
N LEU A 425 0.43 29.34 -10.29
CA LEU A 425 -0.30 30.60 -10.55
C LEU A 425 -1.01 31.14 -9.29
N ASN A 426 -1.34 30.26 -8.34
CA ASN A 426 -2.17 30.59 -7.20
C ASN A 426 -1.41 30.65 -5.86
N LYS A 427 -0.29 29.95 -5.72
CA LYS A 427 0.45 29.77 -4.45
C LYS A 427 0.84 31.08 -3.75
N ASP A 428 1.13 32.15 -4.48
CA ASP A 428 1.57 33.42 -3.88
C ASP A 428 0.39 34.27 -3.35
N ASN A 429 -0.84 33.84 -3.59
CA ASN A 429 -2.02 34.50 -3.04
C ASN A 429 -2.20 34.10 -1.56
N TRP A 430 -2.11 35.08 -0.66
CA TRP A 430 -2.29 34.83 0.77
C TRP A 430 -3.67 34.28 1.12
N ARG A 431 -4.69 34.60 0.35
CA ARG A 431 -6.04 34.04 0.49
C ARG A 431 -6.11 32.58 0.06
N TYR A 432 -5.23 32.17 -0.81
CA TYR A 432 -4.99 30.77 -1.22
C TYR A 432 -4.04 30.05 -0.23
N SER A 433 -4.00 30.45 1.03
CA SER A 433 -3.09 29.96 2.05
C SER A 433 -1.59 30.02 1.69
N SER A 434 -1.20 30.83 0.71
CA SER A 434 0.17 30.94 0.19
C SER A 434 0.78 29.58 -0.19
N GLY A 435 -0.04 28.64 -0.69
CA GLY A 435 0.37 27.29 -1.06
C GLY A 435 0.61 26.34 0.11
N ARG A 436 0.20 26.70 1.32
CA ARG A 436 0.41 25.87 2.50
C ARG A 436 -0.64 24.76 2.64
N TYR A 437 -1.91 25.07 2.44
CA TYR A 437 -3.02 24.15 2.71
C TYR A 437 -3.95 23.92 1.52
N VAL A 438 -3.95 24.81 0.54
CA VAL A 438 -4.81 24.67 -0.65
C VAL A 438 -3.97 24.18 -1.81
N TYR A 439 -4.46 23.15 -2.48
CA TYR A 439 -3.90 22.61 -3.70
C TYR A 439 -4.95 22.58 -4.80
N SER A 440 -4.56 22.87 -6.04
CA SER A 440 -5.48 22.84 -7.17
C SER A 440 -4.80 22.40 -8.46
N PHE A 441 -5.57 21.68 -9.27
CA PHE A 441 -5.11 21.18 -10.55
C PHE A 441 -6.28 20.95 -11.51
N LEU A 442 -5.93 20.82 -12.78
CA LEU A 442 -6.85 20.39 -13.83
C LEU A 442 -6.54 18.97 -14.24
N ARG A 443 -7.59 18.24 -14.56
CA ARG A 443 -7.53 17.01 -15.35
C ARG A 443 -8.31 17.26 -16.63
N TYR A 444 -7.74 16.98 -17.78
CA TYR A 444 -8.37 17.29 -19.03
C TYR A 444 -8.10 16.28 -20.12
N ASP A 445 -9.12 16.07 -20.94
CA ASP A 445 -9.04 15.32 -22.18
C ASP A 445 -9.73 16.13 -23.29
N ALA A 446 -8.91 16.84 -24.07
CA ALA A 446 -9.40 17.69 -25.15
C ALA A 446 -10.12 16.90 -26.27
N ALA A 447 -9.82 15.60 -26.42
CA ALA A 447 -10.44 14.76 -27.44
C ALA A 447 -11.90 14.41 -27.12
N THR A 448 -12.19 14.19 -25.84
CA THR A 448 -13.54 13.89 -25.36
C THR A 448 -14.27 15.11 -24.79
N GLY A 449 -13.54 16.20 -24.51
CA GLY A 449 -14.07 17.38 -23.79
C GLY A 449 -14.36 17.11 -22.32
N ASP A 450 -13.76 16.07 -21.75
CA ASP A 450 -13.93 15.71 -20.34
C ASP A 450 -12.88 16.44 -19.49
N ASN A 451 -13.21 17.65 -19.09
CA ASN A 451 -12.30 18.58 -18.41
C ASN A 451 -12.80 18.88 -16.99
N TRP A 452 -11.87 18.87 -16.03
CA TRP A 452 -12.17 18.96 -14.61
C TRP A 452 -11.22 19.90 -13.88
N LEU A 453 -11.76 20.65 -12.92
CA LEU A 453 -11.01 21.42 -11.93
C LEU A 453 -11.18 20.75 -10.57
N VAL A 454 -10.06 20.45 -9.91
CA VAL A 454 -10.03 19.93 -8.54
C VAL A 454 -9.37 20.97 -7.64
N VAL A 455 -10.00 21.27 -6.51
CA VAL A 455 -9.49 22.18 -5.50
C VAL A 455 -9.72 21.58 -4.13
N VAL A 456 -8.64 21.41 -3.36
CA VAL A 456 -8.68 20.77 -2.05
C VAL A 456 -8.13 21.69 -0.97
N ASN A 457 -8.73 21.64 0.21
CA ASN A 457 -8.30 22.33 1.41
C ASN A 457 -7.87 21.33 2.49
N PHE A 458 -6.57 21.20 2.75
CA PHE A 458 -6.02 20.31 3.77
C PHE A 458 -6.13 20.87 5.20
N SER A 459 -6.67 22.07 5.40
CA SER A 459 -6.71 22.70 6.72
C SER A 459 -8.09 22.66 7.37
N ASN A 460 -8.12 22.82 8.68
CA ASN A 460 -9.33 23.04 9.47
C ASN A 460 -9.85 24.49 9.42
N GLY A 461 -9.28 25.33 8.56
CA GLY A 461 -9.71 26.72 8.32
C GLY A 461 -10.46 26.89 7.01
N SER A 462 -11.26 27.95 6.89
CA SER A 462 -11.91 28.31 5.64
C SER A 462 -11.05 29.27 4.83
N HIS A 463 -11.06 29.10 3.50
CA HIS A 463 -10.30 29.92 2.56
C HIS A 463 -11.20 30.45 1.44
N GLY A 464 -11.28 31.79 1.30
CA GLY A 464 -11.99 32.44 0.21
C GLY A 464 -11.00 33.16 -0.72
N PHE A 465 -10.98 32.80 -2.00
CA PHE A 465 -10.04 33.34 -2.98
C PHE A 465 -10.62 33.29 -4.40
N ASP A 466 -9.93 33.95 -5.32
CA ASP A 466 -10.25 33.88 -6.73
C ASP A 466 -9.28 32.90 -7.40
N MET A 467 -9.78 31.72 -7.78
CA MET A 467 -9.00 30.66 -8.43
C MET A 467 -8.65 31.06 -9.86
N LYS A 468 -7.38 31.12 -10.17
CA LYS A 468 -6.87 31.47 -11.49
C LYS A 468 -6.54 30.23 -12.29
N ILE A 469 -6.92 30.23 -13.57
CA ILE A 469 -6.56 29.22 -14.55
C ILE A 469 -5.70 29.89 -15.63
N ALA A 470 -4.56 29.27 -15.98
CA ALA A 470 -3.66 29.80 -16.99
C ALA A 470 -4.31 29.80 -18.39
N GLU A 471 -4.01 30.81 -19.20
CA GLU A 471 -4.51 30.90 -20.59
C GLU A 471 -4.11 29.70 -21.44
N GLU A 472 -2.88 29.20 -21.24
CA GLU A 472 -2.43 27.97 -21.94
C GLU A 472 -3.25 26.74 -21.58
N ALA A 473 -3.66 26.60 -20.31
CA ALA A 473 -4.51 25.49 -19.87
C ALA A 473 -5.90 25.53 -20.52
N ILE A 474 -6.46 26.73 -20.73
CA ILE A 474 -7.71 26.94 -21.49
C ILE A 474 -7.55 26.38 -22.91
N THR A 475 -6.41 26.66 -23.53
CA THR A 475 -6.09 26.17 -24.89
C THR A 475 -5.90 24.65 -24.89
N PHE A 476 -5.24 24.08 -23.88
CA PHE A 476 -5.05 22.64 -23.76
C PHE A 476 -6.39 21.90 -23.57
N MET A 477 -7.36 22.49 -22.91
CA MET A 477 -8.72 21.95 -22.80
C MET A 477 -9.55 22.07 -24.11
N GLY A 478 -9.01 22.69 -25.14
CA GLY A 478 -9.70 22.92 -26.41
C GLY A 478 -10.66 24.13 -26.39
N TYR A 479 -10.52 25.05 -25.44
CA TYR A 479 -11.40 26.23 -25.29
C TYR A 479 -10.77 27.49 -25.88
N SER A 480 -11.61 28.46 -26.22
CA SER A 480 -11.15 29.78 -26.68
C SER A 480 -10.89 30.72 -25.51
N ILE A 481 -9.77 31.46 -25.54
CA ILE A 481 -9.43 32.50 -24.57
C ILE A 481 -10.04 33.87 -24.90
N GLU A 482 -10.48 34.08 -26.14
CA GLU A 482 -10.95 35.38 -26.61
C GLU A 482 -12.43 35.60 -26.31
N ASP A 483 -13.24 34.56 -26.56
CA ASP A 483 -14.69 34.61 -26.52
C ASP A 483 -15.27 33.45 -25.71
N GLY A 484 -16.37 33.69 -25.00
CA GLY A 484 -17.13 32.66 -24.30
C GLY A 484 -16.88 32.62 -22.80
N GLU A 485 -17.61 31.76 -22.15
CA GLU A 485 -17.56 31.52 -20.70
C GLU A 485 -17.12 30.11 -20.39
N ILE A 486 -16.32 29.98 -19.34
CA ILE A 486 -16.07 28.68 -18.67
C ILE A 486 -17.17 28.51 -17.64
N VAL A 487 -17.85 27.37 -17.73
CA VAL A 487 -18.93 26.97 -16.84
C VAL A 487 -18.41 25.82 -15.96
N CYS A 488 -18.44 26.01 -14.66
CA CYS A 488 -17.96 25.05 -13.66
C CYS A 488 -19.16 24.44 -12.94
N GLN A 489 -19.55 23.23 -13.31
CA GLN A 489 -20.62 22.49 -12.66
C GLN A 489 -20.05 21.60 -11.56
N ASP A 490 -20.59 21.72 -10.36
CA ASP A 490 -20.21 20.85 -9.23
C ASP A 490 -20.41 19.38 -9.58
N ALA A 491 -19.42 18.55 -9.28
CA ALA A 491 -19.42 17.12 -9.63
C ALA A 491 -20.25 16.28 -8.66
N PHE A 492 -20.35 16.73 -7.41
CA PHE A 492 -21.07 16.00 -6.34
C PHE A 492 -22.49 16.52 -6.14
N ASP A 493 -22.81 17.73 -6.62
CA ASP A 493 -24.14 18.34 -6.52
C ASP A 493 -24.56 18.96 -7.86
N ALA A 494 -25.29 18.19 -8.65
CA ALA A 494 -25.79 18.63 -9.95
C ALA A 494 -26.87 19.75 -9.86
N ASP A 495 -27.50 19.92 -8.70
CA ASP A 495 -28.53 20.96 -8.48
C ASP A 495 -27.90 22.31 -8.06
N LYS A 496 -26.63 22.32 -7.66
CA LYS A 496 -25.89 23.54 -7.36
C LYS A 496 -25.72 24.39 -8.62
N ALA A 497 -26.04 25.65 -8.52
CA ALA A 497 -25.89 26.57 -9.65
C ALA A 497 -24.42 26.63 -10.12
N PRO A 498 -24.14 26.48 -11.43
CA PRO A 498 -22.78 26.51 -11.92
C PRO A 498 -22.12 27.88 -11.73
N LEU A 499 -20.80 27.83 -11.43
CA LEU A 499 -19.99 29.05 -11.47
C LEU A 499 -19.65 29.38 -12.93
N ARG A 500 -19.56 30.69 -13.23
CA ARG A 500 -19.28 31.15 -14.59
C ARG A 500 -18.23 32.24 -14.59
N VAL A 501 -17.33 32.19 -15.54
CA VAL A 501 -16.31 33.22 -15.76
C VAL A 501 -16.02 33.35 -17.25
N GLU A 502 -15.96 34.62 -17.74
CA GLU A 502 -15.52 34.87 -19.12
C GLU A 502 -14.07 34.37 -19.29
N SER A 503 -13.81 33.59 -20.34
CA SER A 503 -12.52 32.94 -20.58
C SER A 503 -11.33 33.91 -20.51
N LYS A 504 -11.50 35.12 -21.10
CA LYS A 504 -10.45 36.16 -21.11
C LYS A 504 -10.09 36.74 -19.72
N TYR A 505 -10.93 36.51 -18.72
CA TYR A 505 -10.69 37.00 -17.36
C TYR A 505 -10.24 35.94 -16.36
N VAL A 506 -10.29 34.67 -16.73
CA VAL A 506 -10.04 33.55 -15.77
C VAL A 506 -8.62 33.58 -15.20
N GLN A 507 -7.62 33.98 -15.97
CA GLN A 507 -6.25 34.09 -15.47
C GLN A 507 -6.04 35.32 -14.58
N ASN A 508 -6.71 36.44 -14.89
CA ASN A 508 -6.47 37.70 -14.19
C ASN A 508 -7.46 37.93 -13.03
N LYS A 509 -8.74 37.64 -13.24
CA LYS A 509 -9.81 37.81 -12.25
C LYS A 509 -10.03 36.51 -11.46
N GLY A 510 -10.02 35.37 -12.13
CA GLY A 510 -10.28 34.07 -11.54
C GLY A 510 -11.74 33.75 -11.30
N ILE A 511 -11.99 32.60 -10.72
CA ILE A 511 -13.28 32.05 -10.28
C ILE A 511 -13.35 32.23 -8.76
N ALA A 512 -14.34 32.95 -8.26
CA ALA A 512 -14.51 33.14 -6.82
C ALA A 512 -14.94 31.83 -6.15
N LEU A 513 -14.10 31.29 -5.26
CA LEU A 513 -14.32 30.09 -4.48
C LEU A 513 -14.23 30.38 -2.98
N THR A 514 -14.97 29.61 -2.21
CA THR A 514 -14.82 29.58 -0.75
C THR A 514 -14.83 28.12 -0.32
N LEU A 515 -13.73 27.66 0.23
CA LEU A 515 -13.58 26.32 0.78
C LEU A 515 -13.76 26.34 2.29
N SER A 516 -14.63 25.48 2.78
CA SER A 516 -14.77 25.17 4.20
C SER A 516 -13.58 24.30 4.71
N PRO A 517 -13.48 24.04 6.02
CA PRO A 517 -12.49 23.11 6.54
C PRO A 517 -12.56 21.75 5.86
N TYR A 518 -11.41 21.26 5.38
CA TYR A 518 -11.25 19.95 4.72
C TYR A 518 -12.13 19.74 3.48
N GLU A 519 -12.62 20.81 2.88
CA GLU A 519 -13.51 20.72 1.72
C GLU A 519 -12.77 20.34 0.44
N VAL A 520 -13.44 19.53 -0.35
CA VAL A 520 -13.06 19.09 -1.68
C VAL A 520 -14.09 19.64 -2.67
N GLU A 521 -13.65 20.43 -3.60
CA GLU A 521 -14.45 20.95 -4.70
C GLU A 521 -13.95 20.35 -6.01
N VAL A 522 -14.82 19.66 -6.72
CA VAL A 522 -14.54 19.11 -8.05
C VAL A 522 -15.57 19.65 -9.02
N TYR A 523 -15.11 20.33 -10.06
CA TYR A 523 -15.98 20.93 -11.06
C TYR A 523 -15.74 20.31 -12.43
N ARG A 524 -16.81 19.88 -13.07
CA ARG A 524 -16.78 19.64 -14.51
C ARG A 524 -16.75 20.98 -15.24
N LEU A 525 -15.76 21.12 -16.13
CA LEU A 525 -15.60 22.33 -16.92
C LEU A 525 -16.21 22.13 -18.30
N THR A 526 -17.04 23.09 -18.71
CA THR A 526 -17.54 23.20 -20.08
C THR A 526 -17.34 24.62 -20.58
N TRP A 527 -17.36 24.78 -21.89
CA TRP A 527 -17.22 26.09 -22.50
C TRP A 527 -18.45 26.42 -23.32
N GLU A 528 -19.00 27.64 -23.09
CA GLU A 528 -20.15 28.18 -23.79
C GLU A 528 -19.73 29.45 -24.53
N LYS A 529 -20.19 29.61 -25.78
CA LYS A 529 -19.91 30.77 -26.61
C LYS A 529 -20.93 31.89 -26.34
#